data_4fa3077da68b7e1063f497bf2937a247
#
_entry.id   4fa3077da68b7e1063f497bf2937a247
#
_cell.length_a   1.000
_cell.length_b   1.000
_cell.length_c   1.000
_cell.angle_alpha   90.00
_cell.angle_beta   90.00
_cell.angle_gamma   90.00
#
_symmetry.space_group_name_H-M   'P 1'
#
loop_
_entity.id
_entity.type
_entity.pdbx_description
1 polymer ?
#
loop_
_entity_poly.entity_id
_entity_poly.type
_entity_poly.pdbx_seq_one_letter_code
_entity_poly.pdbx_strand_id
1 'polypeptide(L)'
;LISNVSHDIRTPLTSVIGYLGLIEGKNFNDLNQILKYTHIAYKKSLEMQNLVNSLFEFANVQHATSRLKMTKFDMAQMLDQLSADFELEANKRGMEIIVNSTPDKIMMQGDTEKLGRVFNNLIMNALKYGKGATHIWLNAEQKDQEVVVTVANNGQPIPKDSLKHVFDRFYRVEDSRSKKTGGTGLGLAIAQSMVQLHGGTIAVTSDKEKTSFISHFPISKSKD
;
A
#
# COMPACT_ATOMS: atom_id res chain seq x y z
N LEU A 1 -15.72 -6.22 13.03
CA LEU A 1 -14.35 -6.39 12.51
C LEU A 1 -14.20 -7.75 11.81
N ILE A 2 -14.42 -8.87 12.50
CA ILE A 2 -14.33 -10.24 11.95
C ILE A 2 -15.36 -10.46 10.81
N SER A 3 -16.52 -9.83 10.87
CA SER A 3 -17.57 -9.92 9.85
C SER A 3 -17.14 -9.41 8.48
N ASN A 4 -16.42 -8.28 8.40
CA ASN A 4 -15.96 -7.70 7.13
C ASN A 4 -14.85 -8.55 6.49
N VAL A 5 -13.89 -9.04 7.29
CA VAL A 5 -12.82 -9.94 6.82
C VAL A 5 -13.40 -11.22 6.23
N SER A 6 -14.34 -11.83 6.95
CA SER A 6 -15.00 -13.06 6.50
C SER A 6 -15.75 -12.86 5.19
N HIS A 7 -16.39 -11.70 5.01
CA HIS A 7 -17.09 -11.35 3.77
C HIS A 7 -16.09 -11.16 2.63
N ASP A 8 -14.98 -10.44 2.85
CA ASP A 8 -13.98 -10.13 1.84
C ASP A 8 -13.16 -11.35 1.40
N ILE A 9 -13.02 -12.36 2.28
CA ILE A 9 -12.45 -13.67 1.93
C ILE A 9 -13.48 -14.52 1.19
N ARG A 10 -14.73 -14.53 1.64
CA ARG A 10 -15.79 -15.38 1.06
C ARG A 10 -16.09 -15.02 -0.39
N THR A 11 -16.08 -13.73 -0.73
CA THR A 11 -16.41 -13.25 -2.09
C THR A 11 -15.46 -13.83 -3.17
N PRO A 12 -14.12 -13.68 -3.10
CA PRO A 12 -13.22 -14.28 -4.07
C PRO A 12 -13.26 -15.82 -4.03
N LEU A 13 -13.39 -16.42 -2.84
CA LEU A 13 -13.50 -17.89 -2.69
C LEU A 13 -14.72 -18.44 -3.40
N THR A 14 -15.89 -17.83 -3.23
CA THR A 14 -17.12 -18.24 -3.94
C THR A 14 -16.95 -18.12 -5.45
N SER A 15 -16.24 -17.07 -5.91
CA SER A 15 -15.94 -16.91 -7.33
C SER A 15 -15.02 -18.02 -7.85
N VAL A 16 -13.96 -18.38 -7.12
CA VAL A 16 -13.04 -19.48 -7.48
C VAL A 16 -13.82 -20.79 -7.60
N ILE A 17 -14.58 -21.15 -6.56
CA ILE A 17 -15.40 -22.38 -6.53
C ILE A 17 -16.41 -22.37 -7.68
N GLY A 18 -17.07 -21.23 -7.92
CA GLY A 18 -18.08 -21.13 -8.99
C GLY A 18 -17.49 -21.34 -10.39
N TYR A 19 -16.34 -20.71 -10.71
CA TYR A 19 -15.72 -20.88 -12.03
C TYR A 19 -15.11 -22.27 -12.23
N LEU A 20 -14.50 -22.87 -11.18
CA LEU A 20 -14.00 -24.24 -11.23
C LEU A 20 -15.16 -25.24 -11.33
N GLY A 21 -16.26 -25.05 -10.58
CA GLY A 21 -17.46 -25.88 -10.68
C GLY A 21 -18.15 -25.82 -12.04
N LEU A 22 -18.10 -24.66 -12.73
CA LEU A 22 -18.55 -24.55 -14.10
C LEU A 22 -17.72 -25.41 -15.07
N ILE A 23 -16.38 -25.49 -14.83
CA ILE A 23 -15.49 -26.32 -15.63
C ILE A 23 -15.76 -27.81 -15.36
N GLU A 24 -15.94 -28.19 -14.09
CA GLU A 24 -16.19 -29.59 -13.68
C GLU A 24 -17.55 -30.11 -14.12
N GLY A 25 -18.60 -29.28 -13.99
CA GLY A 25 -19.98 -29.68 -14.17
C GLY A 25 -20.51 -29.68 -15.62
N LYS A 26 -19.73 -29.26 -16.61
CA LYS A 26 -20.12 -29.18 -18.02
C LYS A 26 -19.13 -29.91 -18.91
N ASN A 27 -19.64 -30.69 -19.88
CA ASN A 27 -18.85 -31.18 -21.02
C ASN A 27 -18.51 -29.96 -21.91
N PHE A 28 -17.41 -29.28 -21.61
CA PHE A 28 -16.92 -28.16 -22.43
C PHE A 28 -16.26 -28.69 -23.71
N ASN A 29 -16.79 -28.33 -24.85
CA ASN A 29 -16.14 -28.52 -26.15
C ASN A 29 -15.34 -27.30 -26.59
N ASP A 30 -15.34 -26.22 -25.80
CA ASP A 30 -14.65 -24.96 -26.09
C ASP A 30 -13.50 -24.74 -25.10
N LEU A 31 -12.27 -24.99 -25.57
CA LEU A 31 -11.03 -24.79 -24.83
C LEU A 31 -10.86 -23.30 -24.40
N ASN A 32 -11.30 -22.36 -25.23
CA ASN A 32 -11.17 -20.93 -24.91
C ASN A 32 -12.00 -20.55 -23.68
N GLN A 33 -13.17 -21.17 -23.53
CA GLN A 33 -14.02 -20.93 -22.38
C GLN A 33 -13.43 -21.52 -21.10
N ILE A 34 -12.81 -22.70 -21.17
CA ILE A 34 -12.07 -23.31 -20.05
C ILE A 34 -10.91 -22.42 -19.63
N LEU A 35 -10.08 -21.97 -20.58
CA LEU A 35 -8.96 -21.06 -20.32
C LEU A 35 -9.42 -19.74 -19.67
N LYS A 36 -10.53 -19.17 -20.15
CA LYS A 36 -11.13 -17.97 -19.58
C LYS A 36 -11.54 -18.16 -18.12
N TYR A 37 -12.25 -19.25 -17.80
CA TYR A 37 -12.71 -19.52 -16.43
C TYR A 37 -11.56 -19.84 -15.50
N THR A 38 -10.57 -20.61 -15.95
CA THR A 38 -9.33 -20.90 -15.21
C THR A 38 -8.58 -19.61 -14.90
N HIS A 39 -8.44 -18.71 -15.88
CA HIS A 39 -7.78 -17.42 -15.67
C HIS A 39 -8.50 -16.53 -14.63
N ILE A 40 -9.84 -16.52 -14.65
CA ILE A 40 -10.61 -15.77 -13.64
C ILE A 40 -10.43 -16.40 -12.26
N ALA A 41 -10.51 -17.73 -12.14
CA ALA A 41 -10.32 -18.44 -10.88
C ALA A 41 -8.90 -18.17 -10.32
N TYR A 42 -7.87 -18.24 -11.18
CA TYR A 42 -6.49 -17.94 -10.81
C TYR A 42 -6.34 -16.50 -10.27
N LYS A 43 -6.87 -15.49 -10.98
CA LYS A 43 -6.85 -14.10 -10.52
C LYS A 43 -7.53 -13.93 -9.15
N LYS A 44 -8.66 -14.59 -8.94
CA LYS A 44 -9.37 -14.53 -7.66
C LYS A 44 -8.64 -15.24 -6.53
N SER A 45 -7.90 -16.30 -6.82
CA SER A 45 -7.01 -16.95 -5.86
C SER A 45 -5.85 -16.04 -5.45
N LEU A 46 -5.25 -15.29 -6.38
CA LEU A 46 -4.21 -14.30 -6.07
C LEU A 46 -4.75 -13.13 -5.22
N GLU A 47 -5.97 -12.64 -5.51
CA GLU A 47 -6.63 -11.62 -4.68
C GLU A 47 -6.81 -12.12 -3.23
N MET A 48 -7.26 -13.37 -3.06
CA MET A 48 -7.43 -13.99 -1.75
C MET A 48 -6.09 -14.19 -1.02
N GLN A 49 -5.05 -14.65 -1.72
CA GLN A 49 -3.70 -14.79 -1.16
C GLN A 49 -3.18 -13.45 -0.62
N ASN A 50 -3.33 -12.36 -1.39
CA ASN A 50 -2.92 -11.02 -0.98
C ASN A 50 -3.69 -10.53 0.27
N LEU A 51 -4.99 -10.85 0.35
CA LEU A 51 -5.81 -10.50 1.52
C LEU A 51 -5.33 -11.25 2.77
N VAL A 52 -5.09 -12.56 2.65
CA VAL A 52 -4.60 -13.41 3.75
C VAL A 52 -3.22 -12.94 4.21
N ASN A 53 -2.29 -12.68 3.28
CA ASN A 53 -0.96 -12.16 3.60
C ASN A 53 -1.04 -10.82 4.34
N SER A 54 -1.90 -9.89 3.87
CA SER A 54 -2.11 -8.60 4.54
C SER A 54 -2.69 -8.76 5.96
N LEU A 55 -3.56 -9.74 6.16
CA LEU A 55 -4.13 -10.03 7.48
C LEU A 55 -3.09 -10.59 8.45
N PHE A 56 -2.26 -11.55 7.99
CA PHE A 56 -1.15 -12.09 8.79
C PHE A 56 -0.14 -11.01 9.16
N GLU A 57 0.21 -10.17 8.21
CA GLU A 57 1.12 -9.05 8.44
C GLU A 57 0.56 -8.09 9.48
N PHE A 58 -0.71 -7.72 9.33
CA PHE A 58 -1.38 -6.86 10.29
C PHE A 58 -1.39 -7.47 11.69
N ALA A 59 -1.70 -8.77 11.81
CA ALA A 59 -1.67 -9.48 13.10
C ALA A 59 -0.26 -9.46 13.72
N ASN A 60 0.78 -9.71 12.92
CA ASN A 60 2.17 -9.70 13.37
C ASN A 60 2.64 -8.31 13.84
N VAL A 61 2.22 -7.25 13.16
CA VAL A 61 2.57 -5.86 13.55
C VAL A 61 1.90 -5.45 14.87
N GLN A 62 0.70 -5.96 15.15
CA GLN A 62 -0.04 -5.68 16.39
C GLN A 62 0.51 -6.40 17.63
N HIS A 63 1.19 -7.53 17.46
CA HIS A 63 1.84 -8.18 18.58
C HIS A 63 3.09 -7.38 18.97
N ALA A 64 3.07 -6.79 20.17
CA ALA A 64 4.12 -5.94 20.75
C ALA A 64 5.52 -6.62 20.83
N THR A 65 5.64 -7.86 20.39
CA THR A 65 6.87 -8.65 20.29
C THR A 65 7.64 -8.47 19.00
N SER A 66 7.13 -7.71 18.02
CA SER A 66 7.86 -7.40 16.79
C SER A 66 9.05 -6.48 17.09
N ARG A 67 10.18 -7.07 17.51
CA ARG A 67 11.42 -6.32 17.65
C ARG A 67 11.83 -5.75 16.29
N LEU A 68 12.05 -4.44 16.24
CA LEU A 68 12.61 -3.78 15.05
C LEU A 68 14.07 -4.22 14.87
N LYS A 69 14.43 -4.58 13.63
CA LYS A 69 15.82 -4.78 13.23
C LYS A 69 16.42 -3.43 12.83
N MET A 70 16.75 -2.62 13.84
CA MET A 70 17.26 -1.27 13.62
C MET A 70 18.63 -1.32 12.95
N THR A 71 18.75 -0.75 11.76
CA THR A 71 19.99 -0.58 11.01
C THR A 71 20.16 0.87 10.60
N LYS A 72 21.42 1.31 10.43
CA LYS A 72 21.70 2.64 9.89
C LYS A 72 21.64 2.57 8.37
N PHE A 73 20.86 3.42 7.74
CA PHE A 73 20.66 3.46 6.29
C PHE A 73 20.41 4.89 5.80
N ASP A 74 20.47 5.09 4.50
CA ASP A 74 20.17 6.34 3.82
C ASP A 74 18.73 6.32 3.28
N MET A 75 17.87 7.22 3.78
CA MET A 75 16.48 7.33 3.35
C MET A 75 16.37 7.82 1.90
N ALA A 76 17.24 8.72 1.47
CA ALA A 76 17.24 9.18 0.07
C ALA A 76 17.49 8.02 -0.88
N GLN A 77 18.49 7.19 -0.61
CA GLN A 77 18.78 5.99 -1.41
C GLN A 77 17.63 4.98 -1.39
N MET A 78 16.93 4.82 -0.25
CA MET A 78 15.74 3.96 -0.18
C MET A 78 14.64 4.45 -1.10
N LEU A 79 14.36 5.76 -1.14
CA LEU A 79 13.33 6.33 -2.03
C LEU A 79 13.72 6.20 -3.51
N ASP A 80 14.99 6.39 -3.85
CA ASP A 80 15.49 6.18 -5.21
C ASP A 80 15.27 4.73 -5.67
N GLN A 81 15.58 3.76 -4.81
CA GLN A 81 15.38 2.36 -5.11
C GLN A 81 13.88 2.02 -5.29
N LEU A 82 13.04 2.52 -4.41
CA LEU A 82 11.59 2.35 -4.53
C LEU A 82 11.04 2.97 -5.82
N SER A 83 11.54 4.15 -6.20
CA SER A 83 11.16 4.78 -7.48
C SER A 83 11.49 3.87 -8.67
N ALA A 84 12.70 3.31 -8.71
CA ALA A 84 13.13 2.40 -9.76
C ALA A 84 12.27 1.11 -9.79
N ASP A 85 11.94 0.55 -8.63
CA ASP A 85 11.11 -0.67 -8.51
C ASP A 85 9.69 -0.46 -9.05
N PHE A 86 9.14 0.75 -8.93
CA PHE A 86 7.79 1.07 -9.38
C PHE A 86 7.71 1.78 -10.74
N GLU A 87 8.81 2.15 -11.35
CA GLU A 87 8.86 2.93 -12.61
C GLU A 87 8.04 2.28 -13.73
N LEU A 88 8.23 0.98 -13.95
CA LEU A 88 7.51 0.24 -14.99
C LEU A 88 6.00 0.26 -14.77
N GLU A 89 5.55 0.09 -13.52
CA GLU A 89 4.13 0.07 -13.18
C GLU A 89 3.52 1.47 -13.27
N ALA A 90 4.26 2.51 -12.88
CA ALA A 90 3.85 3.90 -13.02
C ALA A 90 3.70 4.28 -14.49
N ASN A 91 4.70 3.97 -15.32
CA ASN A 91 4.70 4.24 -16.76
C ASN A 91 3.51 3.56 -17.47
N LYS A 92 3.17 2.31 -17.13
CA LYS A 92 1.98 1.62 -17.66
C LYS A 92 0.67 2.35 -17.35
N ARG A 93 0.66 3.18 -16.32
CA ARG A 93 -0.50 3.98 -15.88
C ARG A 93 -0.43 5.43 -16.33
N GLY A 94 0.60 5.82 -17.09
CA GLY A 94 0.85 7.18 -17.53
C GLY A 94 1.25 8.12 -16.40
N MET A 95 1.89 7.58 -15.35
CA MET A 95 2.39 8.33 -14.20
C MET A 95 3.92 8.34 -14.21
N GLU A 96 4.51 9.44 -13.75
CA GLU A 96 5.93 9.61 -13.49
C GLU A 96 6.18 9.65 -11.99
N ILE A 97 7.26 9.00 -11.52
CA ILE A 97 7.69 9.08 -10.12
C ILE A 97 8.87 10.04 -10.02
N ILE A 98 8.74 11.06 -9.19
CA ILE A 98 9.75 12.10 -8.98
C ILE A 98 10.26 11.99 -7.54
N VAL A 99 11.56 11.83 -7.37
CA VAL A 99 12.22 11.75 -6.06
C VAL A 99 12.95 13.05 -5.76
N ASN A 100 12.76 13.58 -4.56
CA ASN A 100 13.49 14.75 -4.07
C ASN A 100 13.91 14.51 -2.62
N SER A 101 15.19 14.76 -2.32
CA SER A 101 15.73 14.62 -0.97
C SER A 101 16.51 15.88 -0.57
N THR A 102 16.33 16.33 0.65
CA THR A 102 17.02 17.49 1.19
C THR A 102 17.47 17.20 2.64
N PRO A 103 18.78 17.04 2.88
CA PRO A 103 19.89 17.01 1.91
C PRO A 103 19.84 15.74 1.01
N ASP A 104 20.74 15.67 0.03
CA ASP A 104 20.84 14.52 -0.90
C ASP A 104 21.10 13.17 -0.20
N LYS A 105 21.60 13.21 1.02
CA LYS A 105 21.85 12.04 1.87
C LYS A 105 21.22 12.25 3.24
N ILE A 106 20.31 11.34 3.62
CA ILE A 106 19.57 11.42 4.89
C ILE A 106 19.79 10.12 5.68
N MET A 107 20.78 10.16 6.58
CA MET A 107 21.11 9.00 7.42
C MET A 107 20.20 8.90 8.62
N MET A 108 19.53 7.76 8.77
CA MET A 108 18.70 7.47 9.94
C MET A 108 18.83 6.01 10.40
N GLN A 109 18.26 5.69 11.57
CA GLN A 109 18.12 4.33 12.06
C GLN A 109 16.68 3.85 11.89
N GLY A 110 16.52 2.64 11.40
CA GLY A 110 15.20 2.03 11.22
C GLY A 110 15.29 0.58 10.75
N ASP A 111 14.18 -0.09 10.77
CA ASP A 111 14.01 -1.40 10.15
C ASP A 111 13.68 -1.19 8.67
N THR A 112 14.68 -1.37 7.82
CA THR A 112 14.59 -1.08 6.38
C THR A 112 13.52 -1.92 5.67
N GLU A 113 13.28 -3.16 6.11
CA GLU A 113 12.23 -4.02 5.56
C GLU A 113 10.85 -3.44 5.87
N LYS A 114 10.61 -3.03 7.13
CA LYS A 114 9.32 -2.45 7.53
C LYS A 114 9.09 -1.07 6.94
N LEU A 115 10.12 -0.23 6.88
CA LEU A 115 10.01 1.09 6.26
C LEU A 115 9.81 1.00 4.74
N GLY A 116 10.53 0.10 4.05
CA GLY A 116 10.26 -0.20 2.65
C GLY A 116 8.81 -0.60 2.42
N ARG A 117 8.23 -1.38 3.33
CA ARG A 117 6.82 -1.78 3.27
C ARG A 117 5.84 -0.63 3.52
N VAL A 118 6.18 0.32 4.39
CA VAL A 118 5.41 1.58 4.54
C VAL A 118 5.30 2.28 3.20
N PHE A 119 6.44 2.59 2.59
CA PHE A 119 6.46 3.37 1.34
C PHE A 119 5.89 2.59 0.16
N ASN A 120 6.11 1.29 0.07
CA ASN A 120 5.42 0.41 -0.90
C ASN A 120 3.90 0.54 -0.80
N ASN A 121 3.34 0.50 0.41
CA ASN A 121 1.89 0.66 0.61
C ASN A 121 1.41 2.05 0.17
N LEU A 122 2.17 3.11 0.44
CA LEU A 122 1.81 4.47 0.05
C LEU A 122 1.91 4.69 -1.47
N ILE A 123 2.99 4.20 -2.11
CA ILE A 123 3.16 4.27 -3.58
C ILE A 123 2.08 3.45 -4.29
N MET A 124 1.83 2.22 -3.84
CA MET A 124 0.74 1.39 -4.38
C MET A 124 -0.63 2.03 -4.20
N ASN A 125 -0.85 2.77 -3.10
CA ASN A 125 -2.07 3.54 -2.89
C ASN A 125 -2.20 4.65 -3.94
N ALA A 126 -1.15 5.43 -4.19
CA ALA A 126 -1.11 6.46 -5.22
C ALA A 126 -1.37 5.88 -6.62
N LEU A 127 -0.71 4.76 -6.98
CA LEU A 127 -0.89 4.08 -8.26
C LEU A 127 -2.31 3.52 -8.45
N LYS A 128 -2.95 3.01 -7.40
CA LYS A 128 -4.28 2.39 -7.48
C LYS A 128 -5.42 3.39 -7.43
N TYR A 129 -5.28 4.40 -6.61
CA TYR A 129 -6.38 5.31 -6.27
C TYR A 129 -6.17 6.74 -6.78
N GLY A 130 -4.97 7.08 -7.23
CA GLY A 130 -4.65 8.35 -7.87
C GLY A 130 -5.29 8.47 -9.26
N LYS A 131 -6.62 8.36 -9.35
CA LYS A 131 -7.35 8.43 -10.63
C LYS A 131 -7.09 9.78 -11.32
N GLY A 132 -6.56 9.72 -12.55
CA GLY A 132 -6.19 10.92 -13.33
C GLY A 132 -4.85 11.53 -12.90
N ALA A 133 -4.11 10.92 -11.96
CA ALA A 133 -2.77 11.37 -11.62
C ALA A 133 -1.80 11.18 -12.80
N THR A 134 -0.89 12.13 -12.93
CA THR A 134 0.24 12.09 -13.86
C THR A 134 1.58 11.99 -13.15
N HIS A 135 1.62 12.32 -11.85
CA HIS A 135 2.84 12.32 -11.06
C HIS A 135 2.62 11.73 -9.68
N ILE A 136 3.68 11.06 -9.20
CA ILE A 136 3.86 10.64 -7.81
C ILE A 136 5.16 11.26 -7.32
N TRP A 137 5.14 11.98 -6.21
CA TRP A 137 6.31 12.57 -5.58
C TRP A 137 6.71 11.78 -4.34
N LEU A 138 7.98 11.42 -4.26
CA LEU A 138 8.62 10.84 -3.09
C LEU A 138 9.61 11.88 -2.55
N ASN A 139 9.22 12.59 -1.51
CA ASN A 139 10.06 13.64 -0.94
C ASN A 139 10.56 13.23 0.43
N ALA A 140 11.86 13.37 0.69
CA ALA A 140 12.44 13.22 2.01
C ALA A 140 13.15 14.52 2.43
N GLU A 141 12.90 14.96 3.65
CA GLU A 141 13.50 16.15 4.20
C GLU A 141 13.99 15.89 5.63
N GLN A 142 15.23 16.22 5.91
CA GLN A 142 15.74 16.20 7.28
C GLN A 142 15.49 17.56 7.92
N LYS A 143 14.68 17.57 8.97
CA LYS A 143 14.35 18.77 9.77
C LYS A 143 14.78 18.57 11.21
N ASP A 144 15.77 19.31 11.66
CA ASP A 144 16.28 19.27 13.04
C ASP A 144 16.49 17.84 13.59
N GLN A 145 15.50 17.34 14.33
CA GLN A 145 15.56 16.06 15.03
C GLN A 145 14.62 14.99 14.39
N GLU A 146 14.14 15.24 13.16
CA GLU A 146 13.27 14.31 12.47
C GLU A 146 13.57 14.20 10.98
N VAL A 147 13.19 13.08 10.39
CA VAL A 147 13.09 12.87 8.95
C VAL A 147 11.62 12.88 8.56
N VAL A 148 11.25 13.78 7.65
CA VAL A 148 9.90 13.86 7.10
C VAL A 148 9.90 13.23 5.71
N VAL A 149 9.09 12.21 5.52
CA VAL A 149 8.92 11.58 4.21
C VAL A 149 7.49 11.76 3.73
N THR A 150 7.35 12.32 2.53
CA THR A 150 6.05 12.57 1.89
C THR A 150 5.92 11.74 0.63
N VAL A 151 4.84 10.96 0.54
CA VAL A 151 4.40 10.34 -0.70
C VAL A 151 3.15 11.06 -1.17
N ALA A 152 3.19 11.70 -2.33
CA ALA A 152 2.09 12.50 -2.84
C ALA A 152 1.75 12.15 -4.29
N ASN A 153 0.51 12.40 -4.72
CA ASN A 153 0.07 12.29 -6.11
C ASN A 153 -0.96 13.39 -6.44
N ASN A 154 -1.03 13.78 -7.70
CA ASN A 154 -1.95 14.81 -8.21
C ASN A 154 -3.26 14.24 -8.80
N GLY A 155 -3.71 13.10 -8.31
CA GLY A 155 -4.97 12.49 -8.74
C GLY A 155 -6.20 13.07 -8.06
N GLN A 156 -7.33 12.43 -8.32
CA GLN A 156 -8.60 12.81 -7.71
C GLN A 156 -8.48 12.88 -6.18
N PRO A 157 -8.97 13.96 -5.54
CA PRO A 157 -8.85 14.12 -4.08
C PRO A 157 -9.69 13.10 -3.31
N ILE A 158 -9.22 12.79 -2.11
CA ILE A 158 -9.98 12.00 -1.14
C ILE A 158 -11.11 12.87 -0.57
N PRO A 159 -12.36 12.37 -0.53
CA PRO A 159 -13.46 13.11 0.09
C PRO A 159 -13.14 13.50 1.54
N LYS A 160 -13.50 14.73 1.94
CA LYS A 160 -13.17 15.26 3.27
C LYS A 160 -13.63 14.36 4.41
N ASP A 161 -14.82 13.79 4.30
CA ASP A 161 -15.37 12.88 5.33
C ASP A 161 -14.57 11.56 5.41
N SER A 162 -13.92 11.17 4.32
CA SER A 162 -13.10 9.95 4.27
C SER A 162 -11.71 10.14 4.87
N LEU A 163 -11.15 11.38 4.89
CA LEU A 163 -9.78 11.64 5.35
C LEU A 163 -9.52 11.13 6.77
N LYS A 164 -10.48 11.28 7.67
CA LYS A 164 -10.36 10.83 9.07
C LYS A 164 -10.37 9.30 9.23
N HIS A 165 -10.78 8.58 8.17
CA HIS A 165 -10.96 7.14 8.19
C HIS A 165 -9.98 6.37 7.30
N VAL A 166 -9.12 7.05 6.51
CA VAL A 166 -8.24 6.37 5.54
C VAL A 166 -7.26 5.38 6.18
N PHE A 167 -6.92 5.58 7.46
CA PHE A 167 -6.09 4.67 8.24
C PHE A 167 -6.88 3.61 9.01
N ASP A 168 -8.23 3.69 8.98
CA ASP A 168 -9.07 2.68 9.61
C ASP A 168 -8.96 1.35 8.85
N ARG A 169 -8.99 0.27 9.61
CA ARG A 169 -8.86 -1.09 9.07
C ARG A 169 -10.05 -1.41 8.17
N PHE A 170 -9.76 -1.96 6.99
CA PHE A 170 -10.78 -2.35 5.99
C PHE A 170 -11.60 -1.16 5.46
N TYR A 171 -11.18 0.06 5.78
CA TYR A 171 -11.83 1.24 5.23
C TYR A 171 -11.49 1.41 3.76
N ARG A 172 -12.50 1.74 2.98
CA ARG A 172 -12.39 2.07 1.55
C ARG A 172 -13.40 3.13 1.21
N VAL A 173 -12.97 4.14 0.47
CA VAL A 173 -13.87 5.16 -0.09
C VAL A 173 -14.88 4.47 -1.01
N GLU A 174 -16.15 4.87 -0.99
CA GLU A 174 -17.25 4.18 -1.70
C GLU A 174 -16.99 4.00 -3.20
N ASP A 175 -16.46 5.02 -3.87
CA ASP A 175 -16.08 4.94 -5.28
C ASP A 175 -14.99 3.89 -5.57
N SER A 176 -14.16 3.55 -4.57
CA SER A 176 -13.10 2.54 -4.67
C SER A 176 -13.59 1.12 -4.36
N ARG A 177 -14.84 0.96 -3.88
CA ARG A 177 -15.47 -0.35 -3.62
C ARG A 177 -15.81 -1.11 -4.91
N SER A 178 -15.73 -0.45 -6.08
CA SER A 178 -15.90 -1.13 -7.35
C SER A 178 -14.89 -2.29 -7.46
N LYS A 179 -15.35 -3.47 -7.88
CA LYS A 179 -14.57 -4.72 -7.98
C LYS A 179 -13.28 -4.62 -8.81
N LYS A 180 -13.04 -3.50 -9.49
CA LYS A 180 -11.89 -3.28 -10.39
C LYS A 180 -10.59 -2.87 -9.68
N THR A 181 -10.63 -2.30 -8.47
CA THR A 181 -9.43 -1.75 -7.81
C THR A 181 -8.77 -2.67 -6.78
N GLY A 182 -9.41 -3.78 -6.38
CA GLY A 182 -8.79 -4.91 -5.66
C GLY A 182 -7.94 -4.57 -4.42
N GLY A 183 -8.37 -3.64 -3.56
CA GLY A 183 -7.63 -3.29 -2.33
C GLY A 183 -8.22 -3.95 -1.10
N THR A 184 -7.39 -4.37 -0.15
CA THR A 184 -7.79 -5.01 1.12
C THR A 184 -8.28 -4.01 2.18
N GLY A 185 -7.99 -2.70 2.03
CA GLY A 185 -8.23 -1.70 3.06
C GLY A 185 -7.32 -1.85 4.30
N LEU A 186 -6.26 -2.64 4.21
CA LEU A 186 -5.29 -2.85 5.29
C LEU A 186 -3.97 -2.10 5.07
N GLY A 187 -3.62 -1.75 3.83
CA GLY A 187 -2.30 -1.21 3.50
C GLY A 187 -1.94 0.07 4.27
N LEU A 188 -2.87 1.02 4.37
CA LEU A 188 -2.65 2.27 5.12
C LEU A 188 -2.62 2.04 6.63
N ALA A 189 -3.45 1.14 7.17
CA ALA A 189 -3.43 0.76 8.58
C ALA A 189 -2.10 0.07 8.95
N ILE A 190 -1.57 -0.78 8.09
CA ILE A 190 -0.25 -1.41 8.24
C ILE A 190 0.85 -0.35 8.20
N ALA A 191 0.82 0.55 7.23
CA ALA A 191 1.78 1.65 7.13
C ALA A 191 1.78 2.51 8.40
N GLN A 192 0.62 2.91 8.91
CA GLN A 192 0.51 3.66 10.15
C GLN A 192 1.09 2.91 11.35
N SER A 193 0.76 1.62 11.50
CA SER A 193 1.29 0.81 12.60
C SER A 193 2.81 0.67 12.54
N MET A 194 3.39 0.50 11.34
CA MET A 194 4.84 0.41 11.16
C MET A 194 5.56 1.74 11.45
N VAL A 195 4.97 2.87 11.03
CA VAL A 195 5.49 4.21 11.36
C VAL A 195 5.47 4.41 12.88
N GLN A 196 4.37 4.05 13.55
CA GLN A 196 4.24 4.13 15.02
C GLN A 196 5.26 3.24 15.75
N LEU A 197 5.55 2.03 15.26
CA LEU A 197 6.61 1.17 15.81
C LEU A 197 7.99 1.84 15.77
N HIS A 198 8.26 2.69 14.78
CA HIS A 198 9.49 3.49 14.69
C HIS A 198 9.44 4.79 15.52
N GLY A 199 8.41 4.97 16.37
CA GLY A 199 8.22 6.17 17.16
C GLY A 199 7.77 7.39 16.34
N GLY A 200 7.37 7.16 15.08
CA GLY A 200 6.93 8.20 14.16
C GLY A 200 5.41 8.42 14.15
N THR A 201 5.00 9.37 13.34
CA THR A 201 3.57 9.66 13.06
C THR A 201 3.34 9.74 11.55
N ILE A 202 2.12 9.44 11.11
CA ILE A 202 1.70 9.59 9.73
C ILE A 202 0.38 10.34 9.66
N ALA A 203 0.29 11.27 8.72
CA ALA A 203 -0.92 12.06 8.45
C ALA A 203 -1.23 12.07 6.95
N VAL A 204 -2.44 12.49 6.60
CA VAL A 204 -2.88 12.67 5.22
C VAL A 204 -3.49 14.05 5.03
N THR A 205 -3.16 14.69 3.93
CA THR A 205 -3.84 15.87 3.40
C THR A 205 -4.29 15.59 1.98
N SER A 206 -5.43 16.11 1.58
CA SER A 206 -5.92 15.96 0.22
C SER A 206 -6.79 17.15 -0.18
N ASP A 207 -6.46 17.74 -1.30
CA ASP A 207 -7.19 18.84 -1.93
C ASP A 207 -7.27 18.62 -3.46
N LYS A 208 -7.65 19.67 -4.21
CA LYS A 208 -7.79 19.58 -5.68
C LYS A 208 -6.46 19.46 -6.42
N GLU A 209 -5.35 19.82 -5.76
CA GLU A 209 -4.02 19.82 -6.38
C GLU A 209 -3.32 18.48 -6.13
N LYS A 210 -3.36 17.99 -4.87
CA LYS A 210 -2.66 16.77 -4.50
C LYS A 210 -3.21 16.08 -3.25
N THR A 211 -3.02 14.77 -3.19
CA THR A 211 -3.12 13.96 -1.98
C THR A 211 -1.72 13.66 -1.49
N SER A 212 -1.43 13.94 -0.21
CA SER A 212 -0.12 13.75 0.39
C SER A 212 -0.23 12.94 1.67
N PHE A 213 0.52 11.84 1.77
CA PHE A 213 0.75 11.08 2.99
C PHE A 213 2.10 11.51 3.55
N ILE A 214 2.12 12.06 4.78
CA ILE A 214 3.27 12.69 5.40
C ILE A 214 3.64 11.88 6.63
N SER A 215 4.84 11.29 6.62
CA SER A 215 5.37 10.47 7.71
C SER A 215 6.53 11.20 8.39
N HIS A 216 6.49 11.29 9.70
CA HIS A 216 7.53 11.90 10.54
C HIS A 216 8.25 10.80 11.32
N PHE A 217 9.58 10.76 11.26
CA PHE A 217 10.40 9.80 11.99
C PHE A 217 11.42 10.55 12.86
N PRO A 218 11.47 10.29 14.18
CA PRO A 218 12.47 10.90 15.03
C PRO A 218 13.87 10.39 14.66
N ILE A 219 14.86 11.29 14.57
CA ILE A 219 16.25 10.91 14.48
C ILE A 219 16.70 10.56 15.90
N SER A 220 16.91 9.27 16.17
CA SER A 220 17.50 8.84 17.44
C SER A 220 18.86 9.52 17.60
N LYS A 221 19.05 10.32 18.66
CA LYS A 221 20.39 10.70 19.07
C LYS A 221 21.16 9.42 19.34
N SER A 222 22.23 9.15 18.60
CA SER A 222 23.18 8.12 19.00
C SER A 222 23.59 8.48 20.43
N LYS A 223 23.28 7.61 21.40
CA LYS A 223 24.00 7.64 22.67
C LYS A 223 25.44 7.24 22.32
N ASP A 224 26.31 8.25 22.21
CA ASP A 224 27.74 8.06 22.26
C ASP A 224 28.14 7.33 23.57
#